data_863bf3d1cf9bbcd2228e161c07ead675
#
_entry.id   863bf3d1cf9bbcd2228e161c07ead675
#
_cell.length_a   1.000
_cell.length_b   1.000
_cell.length_c   1.000
_cell.angle_alpha   90.00
_cell.angle_beta   90.00
_cell.angle_gamma   90.00
#
_symmetry.space_group_name_H-M   'P 1'
#
loop_
_entity.id
_entity.type
_entity.pdbx_description
1 polymer ?
#
loop_
_entity_poly.entity_id
_entity_poly.type
_entity_poly.pdbx_seq_one_letter_code
_entity_poly.pdbx_strand_id
1 'polypeptide(L)'
;MVELAAADPPLVKGERLATAQSIPPKFLENILLELRHASLVASQRGADGGYRLARPAKEITVADVIRAVEGPIASVRGGRPEDASYTGPAVALREVWIDLRAAMRGVLEQTTIADLVARSSG
;
A
#
# COMPACT_ATOMS: atom_id res chain seq x y z
N MET A 1 4.90 4.19 4.42
CA MET A 1 4.07 5.30 3.90
C MET A 1 3.67 6.28 4.98
N VAL A 2 3.10 5.79 6.07
CA VAL A 2 2.66 6.68 7.17
C VAL A 2 3.84 7.44 7.80
N GLU A 3 4.96 6.76 8.01
CA GLU A 3 6.18 7.41 8.54
C GLU A 3 6.66 8.54 7.62
N LEU A 4 6.61 8.33 6.29
CA LEU A 4 6.99 9.37 5.33
C LEU A 4 6.03 10.55 5.36
N ALA A 5 4.75 10.27 5.51
CA ALA A 5 3.72 11.32 5.58
C ALA A 5 3.81 12.15 6.84
N ALA A 6 4.20 11.53 7.96
CA ALA A 6 4.32 12.20 9.26
C ALA A 6 5.68 12.90 9.47
N ALA A 7 6.64 12.66 8.59
CA ALA A 7 8.00 13.17 8.77
C ALA A 7 8.09 14.69 8.57
N ASP A 8 8.88 15.34 9.42
CA ASP A 8 9.21 16.75 9.32
C ASP A 8 10.70 16.89 9.69
N PRO A 9 11.59 17.17 8.74
CA PRO A 9 11.32 17.41 7.32
C PRO A 9 10.81 16.17 6.57
N PRO A 10 10.17 16.34 5.41
CA PRO A 10 9.48 15.22 4.73
C PRO A 10 10.40 14.27 3.94
N LEU A 11 11.70 14.29 4.20
CA LEU A 11 12.68 13.41 3.58
C LEU A 11 13.29 12.51 4.65
N VAL A 12 13.15 11.20 4.53
CA VAL A 12 13.58 10.24 5.55
C VAL A 12 14.52 9.19 4.93
N LYS A 13 15.63 8.94 5.61
CA LYS A 13 16.57 7.90 5.17
C LYS A 13 15.99 6.50 5.39
N GLY A 14 16.30 5.57 4.47
CA GLY A 14 15.82 4.20 4.57
C GLY A 14 16.18 3.51 5.88
N GLU A 15 17.39 3.75 6.38
CA GLU A 15 17.84 3.20 7.66
C GLU A 15 16.95 3.62 8.82
N ARG A 16 16.54 4.88 8.82
CA ARG A 16 15.65 5.42 9.85
C ARG A 16 14.25 4.79 9.77
N LEU A 17 13.75 4.61 8.56
CA LEU A 17 12.47 3.93 8.35
C LEU A 17 12.51 2.48 8.84
N ALA A 18 13.59 1.78 8.51
CA ALA A 18 13.77 0.40 8.93
C ALA A 18 13.79 0.27 10.45
N THR A 19 14.51 1.16 11.12
CA THR A 19 14.60 1.18 12.58
C THR A 19 13.26 1.53 13.22
N ALA A 20 12.58 2.58 12.71
CA ALA A 20 11.31 3.03 13.26
C ALA A 20 10.22 1.97 13.22
N GLN A 21 10.21 1.14 12.18
CA GLN A 21 9.18 0.11 11.97
C GLN A 21 9.69 -1.31 12.25
N SER A 22 10.92 -1.46 12.72
CA SER A 22 11.52 -2.77 12.98
C SER A 22 11.47 -3.70 11.77
N ILE A 23 11.76 -3.15 10.59
CA ILE A 23 11.76 -3.89 9.33
C ILE A 23 13.20 -4.17 8.91
N PRO A 24 13.54 -5.41 8.48
CA PRO A 24 14.86 -5.70 7.94
C PRO A 24 15.17 -4.76 6.77
N PRO A 25 16.35 -4.11 6.73
CA PRO A 25 16.67 -3.12 5.70
C PRO A 25 16.53 -3.60 4.26
N LYS A 26 16.96 -4.82 3.97
CA LYS A 26 16.84 -5.39 2.61
C LYS A 26 15.39 -5.60 2.19
N PHE A 27 14.55 -6.05 3.12
CA PHE A 27 13.12 -6.22 2.87
C PHE A 27 12.46 -4.87 2.58
N LEU A 28 12.82 -3.85 3.37
CA LEU A 28 12.30 -2.50 3.18
C LEU A 28 12.75 -1.91 1.83
N GLU A 29 13.99 -2.15 1.40
CA GLU A 29 14.47 -1.69 0.10
C GLU A 29 13.60 -2.20 -1.04
N ASN A 30 13.19 -3.47 -0.99
CA ASN A 30 12.33 -4.06 -2.00
C ASN A 30 10.94 -3.42 -2.00
N ILE A 31 10.38 -3.17 -0.82
CA ILE A 31 9.10 -2.48 -0.68
C ILE A 31 9.18 -1.06 -1.27
N LEU A 32 10.22 -0.31 -0.91
CA LEU A 32 10.41 1.05 -1.40
C LEU A 32 10.60 1.09 -2.92
N LEU A 33 11.26 0.09 -3.49
CA LEU A 33 11.42 -0.01 -4.93
C LEU A 33 10.06 -0.18 -5.62
N GLU A 34 9.21 -1.06 -5.10
CA GLU A 34 7.86 -1.26 -5.63
C GLU A 34 7.01 0.01 -5.52
N LEU A 35 7.10 0.71 -4.41
CA LEU A 35 6.39 1.98 -4.19
C LEU A 35 6.89 3.07 -5.15
N ARG A 36 8.19 3.10 -5.44
CA ARG A 36 8.76 4.02 -6.43
C ARG A 36 8.25 3.72 -7.83
N HIS A 37 8.22 2.45 -8.22
CA HIS A 37 7.69 2.03 -9.52
C HIS A 37 6.23 2.42 -9.69
N ALA A 38 5.46 2.43 -8.61
CA ALA A 38 4.07 2.86 -8.61
C ALA A 38 3.89 4.37 -8.50
N SER A 39 4.98 5.14 -8.44
CA SER A 39 4.98 6.59 -8.30
C SER A 39 4.32 7.09 -7.00
N LEU A 40 4.40 6.29 -5.94
CA LEU A 40 3.91 6.65 -4.62
C LEU A 40 5.01 7.22 -3.74
N VAL A 41 6.25 6.85 -4.01
CA VAL A 41 7.43 7.29 -3.28
C VAL A 41 8.46 7.81 -4.28
N ALA A 42 9.17 8.85 -3.90
CA ALA A 42 10.31 9.39 -4.62
C ALA A 42 11.56 9.25 -3.74
N SER A 43 12.73 9.16 -4.35
CA SER A 43 13.99 9.09 -3.63
C SER A 43 14.95 10.17 -4.12
N GLN A 44 15.82 10.59 -3.21
CA GLN A 44 16.89 11.57 -3.50
C GLN A 44 18.20 10.95 -3.04
N ARG A 45 19.21 10.99 -3.91
CA ARG A 45 20.54 10.45 -3.60
C ARG A 45 21.37 11.46 -2.80
N GLY A 46 22.41 10.95 -2.13
CA GLY A 46 23.41 11.74 -1.44
C GLY A 46 23.27 11.71 0.06
N ALA A 47 24.21 12.40 0.74
CA ALA A 47 24.26 12.46 2.20
C ALA A 47 23.01 13.09 2.80
N ASP A 48 22.41 14.07 2.09
CA ASP A 48 21.19 14.74 2.48
C ASP A 48 19.96 14.14 1.81
N GLY A 49 20.09 12.95 1.23
CA GLY A 49 19.02 12.26 0.53
C GLY A 49 18.15 11.41 1.43
N GLY A 50 17.25 10.66 0.81
CA GLY A 50 16.33 9.77 1.48
C GLY A 50 15.09 9.51 0.64
N TYR A 51 13.99 9.19 1.29
CA TYR A 51 12.71 8.89 0.66
C TYR A 51 11.65 9.88 1.10
N ARG A 52 10.72 10.18 0.20
CA ARG A 52 9.58 11.04 0.48
C ARG A 52 8.37 10.56 -0.31
N LEU A 53 7.18 11.03 0.06
CA LEU A 53 6.00 10.76 -0.74
C LEU A 53 6.13 11.48 -2.08
N ALA A 54 5.77 10.80 -3.17
CA ALA A 54 5.76 11.38 -4.51
C ALA A 54 4.50 12.21 -4.77
N ARG A 55 3.44 11.99 -3.99
CA ARG A 55 2.17 12.71 -4.07
C ARG A 55 1.70 13.08 -2.67
N PRO A 56 0.80 14.08 -2.54
CA PRO A 56 0.23 14.42 -1.23
C PRO A 56 -0.41 13.21 -0.55
N ALA A 57 -0.23 13.07 0.76
CA ALA A 57 -0.76 11.94 1.53
C ALA A 57 -2.28 11.78 1.39
N LYS A 58 -3.01 12.89 1.19
CA LYS A 58 -4.47 12.88 0.99
C LYS A 58 -4.89 12.31 -0.36
N GLU A 59 -3.95 12.16 -1.30
CA GLU A 59 -4.18 11.61 -2.64
C GLU A 59 -3.70 10.18 -2.79
N ILE A 60 -3.12 9.61 -1.73
CA ILE A 60 -2.65 8.21 -1.73
C ILE A 60 -3.57 7.41 -0.82
N THR A 61 -4.25 6.41 -1.39
CA THR A 61 -5.12 5.53 -0.61
C THR A 61 -4.36 4.29 -0.14
N VAL A 62 -4.90 3.61 0.88
CA VAL A 62 -4.36 2.33 1.32
C VAL A 62 -4.42 1.32 0.19
N ALA A 63 -5.48 1.38 -0.64
CA ALA A 63 -5.61 0.52 -1.82
C ALA A 63 -4.46 0.70 -2.80
N ASP A 64 -4.02 1.94 -3.05
CA ASP A 64 -2.89 2.24 -3.94
C ASP A 64 -1.62 1.54 -3.45
N VAL A 65 -1.35 1.60 -2.14
CA VAL A 65 -0.17 0.99 -1.54
C VAL A 65 -0.22 -0.53 -1.65
N ILE A 66 -1.35 -1.14 -1.34
CA ILE A 66 -1.51 -2.61 -1.42
C ILE A 66 -1.31 -3.10 -2.85
N ARG A 67 -1.90 -2.42 -3.83
CA ARG A 67 -1.74 -2.78 -5.25
C ARG A 67 -0.29 -2.68 -5.71
N ALA A 68 0.43 -1.69 -5.21
CA ALA A 68 1.84 -1.50 -5.56
C ALA A 68 2.73 -2.63 -5.03
N VAL A 69 2.44 -3.13 -3.84
CA VAL A 69 3.29 -4.10 -3.13
C VAL A 69 2.84 -5.54 -3.38
N GLU A 70 1.53 -5.80 -3.33
CA GLU A 70 0.98 -7.15 -3.37
C GLU A 70 0.17 -7.48 -4.63
N GLY A 71 -0.10 -6.49 -5.48
CA GLY A 71 -0.91 -6.68 -6.67
C GLY A 71 -2.41 -6.57 -6.39
N PRO A 72 -3.27 -7.25 -7.17
CA PRO A 72 -4.72 -7.11 -7.05
C PRO A 72 -5.24 -7.46 -5.67
N ILE A 73 -6.19 -6.66 -5.18
CA ILE A 73 -6.83 -6.87 -3.87
C ILE A 73 -7.76 -8.08 -3.96
N ALA A 74 -7.72 -8.93 -2.93
CA ALA A 74 -8.58 -10.12 -2.80
C ALA A 74 -8.49 -11.05 -4.01
N SER A 75 -7.27 -11.42 -4.39
CA SER A 75 -7.08 -12.39 -5.48
C SER A 75 -7.54 -13.79 -5.09
N VAL A 76 -8.04 -14.54 -6.08
CA VAL A 76 -8.42 -15.95 -5.93
C VAL A 76 -7.55 -16.76 -6.88
N ARG A 77 -6.79 -17.73 -6.35
CA ARG A 77 -5.86 -18.56 -7.13
C ARG A 77 -4.91 -17.72 -7.98
N GLY A 78 -4.46 -16.57 -7.42
CA GLY A 78 -3.58 -15.65 -8.14
C GLY A 78 -4.26 -14.74 -9.15
N GLY A 79 -5.59 -14.80 -9.28
CA GLY A 79 -6.39 -13.99 -10.18
C GLY A 79 -7.45 -13.19 -9.46
N ARG A 80 -8.28 -12.49 -10.23
CA ARG A 80 -9.41 -11.73 -9.69
C ARG A 80 -10.56 -12.67 -9.31
N PRO A 81 -11.36 -12.35 -8.29
CA PRO A 81 -12.55 -13.13 -7.98
C PRO A 81 -13.50 -13.32 -9.17
N GLU A 82 -13.63 -12.31 -10.03
CA GLU A 82 -14.48 -12.35 -11.21
C GLU A 82 -14.02 -13.42 -12.22
N ASP A 83 -12.72 -13.73 -12.23
CA ASP A 83 -12.12 -14.69 -13.14
C ASP A 83 -12.16 -16.12 -12.60
N ALA A 84 -12.58 -16.31 -11.34
CA ALA A 84 -12.71 -17.62 -10.75
C ALA A 84 -13.93 -18.36 -11.32
N SER A 85 -13.76 -19.66 -11.51
CA SER A 85 -14.78 -20.52 -12.10
C SER A 85 -15.14 -21.64 -11.13
N TYR A 86 -16.45 -21.84 -10.92
CA TYR A 86 -16.97 -22.88 -10.04
C TYR A 86 -18.09 -23.64 -10.75
N THR A 87 -18.35 -24.87 -10.32
CA THR A 87 -19.39 -25.71 -10.88
C THR A 87 -20.40 -26.14 -9.82
N GLY A 88 -21.62 -26.47 -10.25
CA GLY A 88 -22.68 -26.98 -9.39
C GLY A 88 -23.06 -25.99 -8.28
N PRO A 89 -23.33 -26.49 -7.07
CA PRO A 89 -23.73 -25.62 -5.94
C PRO A 89 -22.68 -24.56 -5.55
N ALA A 90 -21.42 -24.77 -5.93
CA ALA A 90 -20.34 -23.83 -5.61
C ALA A 90 -20.34 -22.59 -6.50
N VAL A 91 -21.19 -22.53 -7.54
CA VAL A 91 -21.25 -21.37 -8.45
C VAL A 91 -21.54 -20.08 -7.68
N ALA A 92 -22.39 -20.14 -6.65
CA ALA A 92 -22.72 -18.96 -5.84
C ALA A 92 -21.52 -18.40 -5.08
N LEU A 93 -20.48 -19.20 -4.87
CA LEU A 93 -19.26 -18.75 -4.19
C LEU A 93 -18.54 -17.63 -4.94
N ARG A 94 -18.62 -17.65 -6.27
CA ARG A 94 -18.06 -16.57 -7.09
C ARG A 94 -18.64 -15.21 -6.71
N GLU A 95 -19.94 -15.14 -6.49
CA GLU A 95 -20.61 -13.90 -6.10
C GLU A 95 -20.12 -13.42 -4.73
N VAL A 96 -19.91 -14.34 -3.80
CA VAL A 96 -19.39 -14.01 -2.46
C VAL A 96 -17.99 -13.41 -2.57
N TRP A 97 -17.12 -13.97 -3.41
CA TRP A 97 -15.78 -13.43 -3.62
C TRP A 97 -15.81 -12.05 -4.25
N ILE A 98 -16.70 -11.83 -5.21
CA ILE A 98 -16.88 -10.53 -5.85
C ILE A 98 -17.35 -9.50 -4.82
N ASP A 99 -18.32 -9.85 -3.99
CA ASP A 99 -18.84 -8.98 -2.93
C ASP A 99 -17.76 -8.64 -1.90
N LEU A 100 -16.97 -9.64 -1.48
CA LEU A 100 -15.88 -9.44 -0.54
C LEU A 100 -14.84 -8.47 -1.11
N ARG A 101 -14.45 -8.66 -2.36
CA ARG A 101 -13.49 -7.79 -3.03
C ARG A 101 -14.01 -6.36 -3.11
N ALA A 102 -15.29 -6.19 -3.46
CA ALA A 102 -15.92 -4.88 -3.53
C ALA A 102 -15.94 -4.18 -2.16
N ALA A 103 -16.26 -4.93 -1.09
CA ALA A 103 -16.27 -4.39 0.26
C ALA A 103 -14.86 -3.98 0.71
N MET A 104 -13.85 -4.81 0.45
CA MET A 104 -12.46 -4.48 0.77
C MET A 104 -11.99 -3.23 0.02
N ARG A 105 -12.28 -3.16 -1.27
CA ARG A 105 -11.94 -1.98 -2.08
C ARG A 105 -12.62 -0.73 -1.56
N GLY A 106 -13.89 -0.82 -1.18
CA GLY A 106 -14.63 0.31 -0.63
C GLY A 106 -13.95 0.90 0.60
N VAL A 107 -13.49 0.06 1.52
CA VAL A 107 -12.77 0.51 2.71
C VAL A 107 -11.39 1.07 2.33
N LEU A 108 -10.62 0.31 1.56
CA LEU A 108 -9.21 0.63 1.27
C LEU A 108 -9.05 1.83 0.32
N GLU A 109 -9.98 2.02 -0.61
CA GLU A 109 -9.95 3.15 -1.55
C GLU A 109 -10.44 4.45 -0.92
N GLN A 110 -11.17 4.38 0.19
CA GLN A 110 -11.67 5.56 0.90
C GLN A 110 -10.75 6.00 2.05
N THR A 111 -9.78 5.19 2.42
CA THR A 111 -8.83 5.51 3.49
C THR A 111 -7.52 6.00 2.88
N THR A 112 -7.14 7.24 3.16
CA THR A 112 -5.90 7.83 2.65
C THR A 112 -4.78 7.70 3.67
N ILE A 113 -3.54 7.91 3.21
CA ILE A 113 -2.38 7.97 4.12
C ILE A 113 -2.52 9.13 5.08
N ALA A 114 -3.08 10.27 4.63
CA ALA A 114 -3.37 11.41 5.50
C ALA A 114 -4.34 11.03 6.62
N ASP A 115 -5.37 10.22 6.34
CA ASP A 115 -6.30 9.72 7.34
C ASP A 115 -5.60 8.90 8.42
N LEU A 116 -4.64 8.06 8.03
CA LEU A 116 -3.88 7.23 8.96
C LEU A 116 -2.98 8.06 9.85
N VAL A 117 -2.35 9.10 9.32
CA VAL A 117 -1.55 10.04 10.10
C VAL A 117 -2.43 10.74 11.12
N ALA A 118 -3.60 11.21 10.70
CA ALA A 118 -4.55 11.88 11.60
C ALA A 118 -5.01 10.97 12.74
N ARG A 119 -5.29 9.69 12.43
CA ARG A 119 -5.68 8.70 13.45
C ARG A 119 -4.58 8.42 14.46
N SER A 120 -3.33 8.38 14.00
CA SER A 120 -2.18 8.10 14.88
C SER A 120 -1.80 9.28 15.76
N SER A 121 -2.21 10.50 15.39
CA SER A 121 -1.94 11.73 16.15
C SER A 121 -3.04 12.04 17.14
N GLY A 122 -4.16 11.36 17.04
CA GLY A 122 -5.34 11.61 17.88
C GLY A 122 -5.44 10.70 19.12
#